data_50aa714762a1dbde5a3194c5402f1c5f
#
_entry.id   50aa714762a1dbde5a3194c5402f1c5f
#
_cell.length_a   1.000
_cell.length_b   1.000
_cell.length_c   1.000
_cell.angle_alpha   90.00
_cell.angle_beta   90.00
_cell.angle_gamma   90.00
#
_symmetry.space_group_name_H-M   'P 1'
#
loop_
_entity.id
_entity.type
_entity.pdbx_description
1 polymer ?
#
loop_
_entity_poly.entity_id
_entity_poly.type
_entity_poly.pdbx_seq_one_letter_code
_entity_poly.pdbx_strand_id
1 'polypeptide(L)'
;LDVELDYFYKLTDNMLFSRAVAPSLGYGSLPVNDAKMENQGVEFTFKAHLVDTRNVKLDLRLNGAHYKNKMIEMPVDYYNADGTAVRQQMNGAMAVGHSMYDHYTYVYGGVDENTGDALYQAYYDSRYGGLGDDKGNNEYNYITSLHQWILDQEEAGVENPERFLCDTMFADMGYATLQYVNKSYLPDLNGGVGIDLDVYGLTLSVACSYQIGGYGYDYTYLSLM
;
A
#
# COMPACT_ATOMS: atom_id res chain seq x y z
N LEU A 1 2.06 -13.34 36.33
CA LEU A 1 2.58 -12.77 35.10
C LEU A 1 2.35 -13.76 33.97
N ASP A 2 1.55 -13.41 32.98
CA ASP A 2 1.28 -14.24 31.78
C ASP A 2 1.78 -13.50 30.57
N VAL A 3 2.52 -14.21 29.72
CA VAL A 3 3.06 -13.68 28.47
C VAL A 3 2.75 -14.69 27.37
N GLU A 4 2.14 -14.22 26.31
CA GLU A 4 1.84 -15.00 25.11
C GLU A 4 2.41 -14.25 23.91
N LEU A 5 3.07 -14.98 23.02
CA LEU A 5 3.66 -14.45 21.79
C LEU A 5 3.34 -15.44 20.67
N ASP A 6 2.61 -14.96 19.67
CA ASP A 6 2.22 -15.74 18.53
C ASP A 6 2.82 -15.16 17.23
N TYR A 7 3.31 -16.02 16.38
CA TYR A 7 3.66 -15.71 15.00
C TYR A 7 2.71 -16.44 14.09
N PHE A 8 2.14 -15.74 13.14
CA PHE A 8 1.30 -16.36 12.13
C PHE A 8 1.80 -16.08 10.72
N TYR A 9 1.60 -17.06 9.86
CA TYR A 9 1.78 -16.95 8.41
C TYR A 9 0.54 -17.54 7.73
N LYS A 10 -0.11 -16.75 6.89
CA LYS A 10 -1.30 -17.15 6.15
C LYS A 10 -1.12 -16.88 4.67
N LEU A 11 -1.14 -17.94 3.87
CA LEU A 11 -1.24 -17.85 2.42
C LEU A 11 -2.70 -17.97 2.00
N THR A 12 -3.19 -16.98 1.25
CA THR A 12 -4.49 -17.03 0.60
C THR A 12 -4.27 -17.29 -0.88
N ASP A 13 -4.73 -18.42 -1.35
CA ASP A 13 -4.65 -18.87 -2.74
C ASP A 13 -6.03 -18.76 -3.39
N ASN A 14 -6.08 -18.76 -4.71
CA ASN A 14 -7.32 -18.70 -5.48
C ASN A 14 -8.18 -17.45 -5.15
N MET A 15 -7.54 -16.31 -4.99
CA MET A 15 -8.27 -15.05 -4.78
C MET A 15 -9.04 -14.67 -6.04
N LEU A 16 -10.28 -14.20 -5.83
CA LEU A 16 -11.12 -13.69 -6.92
C LEU A 16 -10.63 -12.32 -7.38
N PHE A 17 -10.42 -12.23 -8.67
CA PHE A 17 -10.07 -11.00 -9.38
C PHE A 17 -10.98 -10.79 -10.59
N SER A 18 -11.07 -9.55 -11.05
CA SER A 18 -11.76 -9.22 -12.30
C SER A 18 -10.72 -8.96 -13.38
N ARG A 19 -10.60 -9.87 -14.34
CA ARG A 19 -9.72 -9.73 -15.49
C ARG A 19 -10.45 -9.05 -16.65
N ALA A 20 -9.88 -7.99 -17.20
CA ALA A 20 -10.39 -7.37 -18.40
C ALA A 20 -10.28 -8.35 -19.58
N VAL A 21 -11.30 -8.39 -20.43
CA VAL A 21 -11.32 -9.24 -21.62
C VAL A 21 -11.68 -8.41 -22.85
N ALA A 22 -11.35 -8.93 -24.03
CA ALA A 22 -11.63 -8.25 -25.27
C ALA A 22 -13.13 -7.96 -25.42
N PRO A 23 -13.53 -6.73 -25.82
CA PRO A 23 -14.93 -6.37 -26.00
C PRO A 23 -15.70 -7.27 -26.99
N SER A 24 -15.00 -7.95 -27.88
CA SER A 24 -15.56 -8.91 -28.83
C SER A 24 -16.25 -10.11 -28.17
N LEU A 25 -15.97 -10.36 -26.88
CA LEU A 25 -16.61 -11.43 -26.09
C LEU A 25 -17.97 -11.03 -25.53
N GLY A 26 -18.39 -9.76 -25.70
CA GLY A 26 -19.70 -9.26 -25.24
C GLY A 26 -19.78 -8.88 -23.75
N TYR A 27 -18.67 -8.99 -23.00
CA TYR A 27 -18.54 -8.52 -21.63
C TYR A 27 -17.16 -7.91 -21.39
N GLY A 28 -17.10 -6.93 -20.48
CA GLY A 28 -15.86 -6.16 -20.27
C GLY A 28 -14.86 -6.85 -19.34
N SER A 29 -15.30 -7.77 -18.49
CA SER A 29 -14.43 -8.47 -17.55
C SER A 29 -14.94 -9.87 -17.21
N LEU A 30 -14.02 -10.74 -16.80
CA LEU A 30 -14.28 -12.10 -16.36
C LEU A 30 -13.74 -12.29 -14.95
N PRO A 31 -14.52 -12.81 -13.98
CA PRO A 31 -13.98 -13.19 -12.68
C PRO A 31 -13.05 -14.39 -12.84
N VAL A 32 -11.85 -14.28 -12.31
CA VAL A 32 -10.82 -15.33 -12.25
C VAL A 32 -10.38 -15.54 -10.80
N ASN A 33 -9.90 -16.70 -10.45
CA ASN A 33 -9.52 -17.09 -9.09
C ASN A 33 -8.12 -17.68 -9.05
N ASP A 34 -7.13 -16.95 -9.51
CA ASP A 34 -5.75 -17.42 -9.67
C ASP A 34 -4.69 -16.48 -9.09
N ALA A 35 -5.09 -15.53 -8.26
CA ALA A 35 -4.18 -14.66 -7.52
C ALA A 35 -3.84 -15.24 -6.14
N LYS A 36 -2.67 -14.83 -5.59
CA LYS A 36 -2.18 -15.25 -4.28
C LYS A 36 -1.72 -14.06 -3.46
N MET A 37 -2.00 -14.13 -2.16
CA MET A 37 -1.61 -13.12 -1.19
C MET A 37 -1.12 -13.79 0.09
N GLU A 38 -0.07 -13.25 0.66
CA GLU A 38 0.41 -13.64 1.99
C GLU A 38 0.10 -12.58 3.04
N ASN A 39 -0.20 -13.05 4.23
CA ASN A 39 -0.28 -12.24 5.44
C ASN A 39 0.58 -12.90 6.51
N GLN A 40 1.45 -12.14 7.13
CA GLN A 40 2.28 -12.61 8.22
C GLN A 40 2.34 -11.56 9.33
N GLY A 41 2.47 -12.02 10.56
CA GLY A 41 2.51 -11.08 11.66
C GLY A 41 2.90 -11.71 12.97
N VAL A 42 3.05 -10.84 13.95
CA VAL A 42 3.35 -11.18 15.33
C VAL A 42 2.27 -10.57 16.21
N GLU A 43 1.74 -11.35 17.12
CA GLU A 43 0.80 -10.91 18.14
C GLU A 43 1.41 -11.18 19.52
N PHE A 44 1.18 -10.28 20.45
CA PHE A 44 1.59 -10.47 21.82
C PHE A 44 0.48 -10.09 22.81
N THR A 45 0.42 -10.84 23.89
CA THR A 45 -0.43 -10.54 25.03
C THR A 45 0.42 -10.60 26.31
N PHE A 46 0.29 -9.58 27.11
CA PHE A 46 0.95 -9.46 28.40
C PHE A 46 -0.09 -9.15 29.47
N LYS A 47 -0.10 -9.97 30.55
CA LYS A 47 -0.94 -9.75 31.70
C LYS A 47 -0.07 -9.78 32.97
N ALA A 48 -0.20 -8.76 33.80
CA ALA A 48 0.52 -8.66 35.05
C ALA A 48 -0.42 -8.39 36.20
N HIS A 49 -0.37 -9.24 37.20
CA HIS A 49 -0.98 -9.00 38.53
C HIS A 49 0.00 -8.17 39.36
N LEU A 50 -0.15 -6.84 39.31
CA LEU A 50 0.80 -5.92 39.95
C LEU A 50 0.62 -5.87 41.46
N VAL A 51 -0.63 -5.98 41.89
CA VAL A 51 -0.99 -6.07 43.32
C VAL A 51 -2.05 -7.14 43.46
N ASP A 52 -1.81 -8.09 44.35
CA ASP A 52 -2.80 -9.12 44.71
C ASP A 52 -2.80 -9.31 46.21
N THR A 53 -3.60 -8.51 46.89
CA THR A 53 -3.83 -8.58 48.30
C THR A 53 -5.31 -8.86 48.58
N ARG A 54 -5.64 -9.16 49.84
CA ARG A 54 -7.04 -9.47 50.24
C ARG A 54 -8.02 -8.32 49.89
N ASN A 55 -7.54 -7.07 49.98
CA ASN A 55 -8.41 -5.90 49.87
C ASN A 55 -8.11 -5.02 48.61
N VAL A 56 -6.98 -5.28 47.96
CA VAL A 56 -6.57 -4.49 46.76
C VAL A 56 -5.99 -5.46 45.75
N LYS A 57 -6.54 -5.40 44.54
CA LYS A 57 -6.02 -6.10 43.36
C LYS A 57 -5.83 -5.11 42.22
N LEU A 58 -4.70 -5.22 41.55
CA LEU A 58 -4.38 -4.39 40.40
C LEU A 58 -3.81 -5.25 39.26
N ASP A 59 -4.54 -5.34 38.18
CA ASP A 59 -4.18 -6.10 37.01
C ASP A 59 -3.92 -5.16 35.82
N LEU A 60 -2.82 -5.39 35.14
CA LEU A 60 -2.47 -4.73 33.87
C LEU A 60 -2.57 -5.73 32.74
N ARG A 61 -3.23 -5.31 31.67
CA ARG A 61 -3.33 -6.07 30.40
C ARG A 61 -2.79 -5.22 29.27
N LEU A 62 -1.91 -5.78 28.46
CA LEU A 62 -1.38 -5.16 27.26
C LEU A 62 -1.40 -6.20 26.15
N ASN A 63 -1.92 -5.84 25.00
CA ASN A 63 -1.82 -6.66 23.81
C ASN A 63 -1.44 -5.79 22.61
N GLY A 64 -0.89 -6.43 21.59
CA GLY A 64 -0.57 -5.75 20.34
C GLY A 64 -0.34 -6.73 19.23
N ALA A 65 -0.51 -6.23 18.00
CA ALA A 65 -0.28 -6.97 16.78
C ALA A 65 0.44 -6.09 15.74
N HIS A 66 1.44 -6.68 15.10
CA HIS A 66 2.07 -6.15 13.90
C HIS A 66 1.90 -7.16 12.78
N TYR A 67 1.41 -6.72 11.61
CA TYR A 67 1.24 -7.63 10.48
C TYR A 67 1.55 -6.93 9.16
N LYS A 68 1.98 -7.74 8.19
CA LYS A 68 2.30 -7.34 6.83
C LYS A 68 1.46 -8.15 5.85
N ASN A 69 1.03 -7.47 4.81
CA ASN A 69 0.31 -8.04 3.68
C ASN A 69 1.16 -7.89 2.43
N LYS A 70 1.16 -8.88 1.54
CA LYS A 70 1.90 -8.83 0.29
C LYS A 70 1.22 -9.64 -0.80
N MET A 71 1.07 -9.07 -1.98
CA MET A 71 0.65 -9.79 -3.17
C MET A 71 1.82 -10.63 -3.70
N ILE A 72 1.59 -11.93 -3.85
CA ILE A 72 2.59 -12.90 -4.32
C ILE A 72 2.42 -13.17 -5.80
N GLU A 73 1.18 -13.37 -6.23
CA GLU A 73 0.84 -13.61 -7.63
C GLU A 73 -0.40 -12.83 -8.01
N MET A 74 -0.34 -12.18 -9.16
CA MET A 74 -1.48 -11.55 -9.81
C MET A 74 -2.14 -12.52 -10.80
N PRO A 75 -3.38 -12.26 -11.25
CA PRO A 75 -4.07 -13.11 -12.21
C PRO A 75 -3.28 -13.33 -13.51
N VAL A 76 -3.55 -14.45 -14.15
CA VAL A 76 -3.04 -14.72 -15.50
C VAL A 76 -3.65 -13.71 -16.47
N ASP A 77 -2.80 -13.05 -17.26
CA ASP A 77 -3.22 -12.13 -18.30
C ASP A 77 -3.53 -12.89 -19.59
N TYR A 78 -2.58 -13.66 -20.07
CA TYR A 78 -2.75 -14.52 -21.25
C TYR A 78 -1.88 -15.78 -21.16
N TYR A 79 -2.07 -16.69 -22.10
CA TYR A 79 -1.25 -17.88 -22.26
C TYR A 79 -0.47 -17.80 -23.56
N ASN A 80 0.82 -18.09 -23.50
CA ASN A 80 1.68 -18.23 -24.68
C ASN A 80 1.24 -19.41 -25.55
N ALA A 81 1.79 -19.49 -26.76
CA ALA A 81 1.51 -20.60 -27.70
C ALA A 81 1.95 -21.96 -27.17
N ASP A 82 2.89 -22.01 -26.27
CA ASP A 82 3.39 -23.22 -25.57
C ASP A 82 2.56 -23.61 -24.34
N GLY A 83 1.53 -22.82 -24.00
CA GLY A 83 0.67 -23.00 -22.82
C GLY A 83 1.21 -22.38 -21.53
N THR A 84 2.33 -21.68 -21.57
CA THR A 84 2.87 -20.98 -20.40
C THR A 84 1.99 -19.79 -20.05
N ALA A 85 1.60 -19.68 -18.78
CA ALA A 85 0.82 -18.56 -18.27
C ALA A 85 1.69 -17.31 -18.09
N VAL A 86 1.28 -16.21 -18.68
CA VAL A 86 1.85 -14.89 -18.41
C VAL A 86 0.93 -14.18 -17.42
N ARG A 87 1.48 -13.80 -16.25
CA ARG A 87 0.74 -13.17 -15.18
C ARG A 87 0.90 -11.67 -15.22
N GLN A 88 -0.16 -10.96 -14.87
CA GLN A 88 -0.08 -9.53 -14.59
C GLN A 88 0.94 -9.27 -13.48
N GLN A 89 1.70 -8.22 -13.60
CA GLN A 89 2.59 -7.76 -12.52
C GLN A 89 1.91 -6.66 -11.70
N MET A 90 1.01 -5.92 -12.33
CA MET A 90 0.27 -4.83 -11.70
C MET A 90 -1.15 -4.75 -12.27
N ASN A 91 -2.10 -4.35 -11.41
CA ASN A 91 -3.47 -4.02 -11.81
C ASN A 91 -3.98 -2.85 -10.94
N GLY A 92 -4.02 -1.66 -11.53
CA GLY A 92 -4.34 -0.43 -10.82
C GLY A 92 -3.28 -0.12 -9.75
N ALA A 93 -3.70 -0.06 -8.48
CA ALA A 93 -2.81 0.18 -7.34
C ALA A 93 -2.27 -1.11 -6.70
N MET A 94 -2.63 -2.28 -7.21
CA MET A 94 -2.15 -3.57 -6.70
C MET A 94 -1.03 -4.09 -7.59
N ALA A 95 0.11 -4.44 -7.00
CA ALA A 95 1.23 -5.04 -7.72
C ALA A 95 1.85 -6.19 -6.94
N VAL A 96 2.51 -7.09 -7.67
CA VAL A 96 3.31 -8.15 -7.07
C VAL A 96 4.40 -7.52 -6.22
N GLY A 97 4.58 -8.05 -5.02
CA GLY A 97 5.58 -7.55 -4.07
C GLY A 97 5.10 -6.42 -3.15
N HIS A 98 3.98 -5.78 -3.47
CA HIS A 98 3.36 -4.72 -2.67
C HIS A 98 2.17 -5.22 -1.84
N SER A 99 1.83 -4.47 -0.81
CA SER A 99 0.59 -4.68 -0.06
C SER A 99 -0.59 -4.14 -0.86
N MET A 100 -1.72 -4.82 -0.80
CA MET A 100 -2.99 -4.28 -1.33
C MET A 100 -3.47 -3.01 -0.59
N TYR A 101 -2.83 -2.69 0.53
CA TYR A 101 -3.13 -1.53 1.36
C TYR A 101 -2.13 -0.38 1.16
N ASP A 102 -1.11 -0.56 0.30
CA ASP A 102 -0.14 0.48 0.02
C ASP A 102 -0.77 1.61 -0.80
N HIS A 103 -0.42 2.84 -0.44
CA HIS A 103 -0.88 4.01 -1.18
C HIS A 103 -0.11 4.16 -2.49
N TYR A 104 -0.85 4.10 -3.58
CA TYR A 104 -0.40 4.39 -4.92
C TYR A 104 -1.10 5.65 -5.42
N THR A 105 -0.40 6.77 -5.42
CA THR A 105 -1.03 8.09 -5.62
C THR A 105 -0.06 9.11 -6.19
N TYR A 106 -0.58 10.27 -6.56
CA TYR A 106 0.22 11.45 -6.88
C TYR A 106 0.82 12.07 -5.63
N VAL A 107 2.05 12.58 -5.73
CA VAL A 107 2.72 13.29 -4.65
C VAL A 107 2.61 14.79 -4.91
N TYR A 108 1.96 15.49 -3.99
CA TYR A 108 1.85 16.94 -4.03
C TYR A 108 3.21 17.59 -3.77
N GLY A 109 3.58 18.56 -4.61
CA GLY A 109 4.87 19.24 -4.58
C GLY A 109 4.83 20.71 -4.23
N GLY A 110 3.64 21.29 -4.12
CA GLY A 110 3.48 22.72 -3.83
C GLY A 110 2.50 23.41 -4.75
N VAL A 111 2.63 24.72 -4.86
CA VAL A 111 1.81 25.60 -5.70
C VAL A 111 2.72 26.39 -6.61
N ASP A 112 2.34 26.54 -7.86
CA ASP A 112 3.03 27.45 -8.79
C ASP A 112 2.83 28.90 -8.33
N GLU A 113 3.92 29.62 -8.09
CA GLU A 113 3.90 30.98 -7.59
C GLU A 113 3.28 31.98 -8.59
N ASN A 114 3.25 31.65 -9.89
CA ASN A 114 2.76 32.53 -10.93
C ASN A 114 1.28 32.33 -11.23
N THR A 115 0.83 31.06 -11.23
CA THR A 115 -0.56 30.71 -11.61
C THR A 115 -1.44 30.39 -10.43
N GLY A 116 -0.85 29.97 -9.29
CA GLY A 116 -1.58 29.48 -8.14
C GLY A 116 -2.05 28.03 -8.25
N ASP A 117 -1.67 27.32 -9.32
CA ASP A 117 -2.07 25.93 -9.56
C ASP A 117 -1.29 24.96 -8.68
N ALA A 118 -1.94 23.86 -8.32
CA ALA A 118 -1.28 22.79 -7.57
C ALA A 118 -0.29 22.03 -8.46
N LEU A 119 0.93 21.85 -7.95
CA LEU A 119 1.98 21.10 -8.61
C LEU A 119 2.14 19.71 -7.98
N TYR A 120 2.42 18.73 -8.82
CA TYR A 120 2.61 17.34 -8.44
C TYR A 120 3.95 16.81 -8.96
N GLN A 121 4.49 15.83 -8.27
CA GLN A 121 5.70 15.14 -8.68
C GLN A 121 5.49 14.44 -10.03
N ALA A 122 6.39 14.69 -10.97
CA ALA A 122 6.34 14.15 -12.32
C ALA A 122 7.71 13.61 -12.72
N TYR A 123 7.72 12.50 -13.44
CA TYR A 123 8.92 11.90 -14.00
C TYR A 123 8.78 11.74 -15.51
N TYR A 124 9.91 11.81 -16.20
CA TYR A 124 10.02 11.43 -17.61
C TYR A 124 11.28 10.57 -17.82
N ASP A 125 11.30 9.85 -18.93
CA ASP A 125 12.45 9.05 -19.32
C ASP A 125 13.50 9.94 -20.00
N SER A 126 14.65 10.10 -19.34
CA SER A 126 15.73 10.99 -19.80
C SER A 126 16.37 10.57 -21.13
N ARG A 127 16.12 9.34 -21.61
CA ARG A 127 16.63 8.86 -22.91
C ARG A 127 15.92 9.51 -24.09
N TYR A 128 14.69 9.98 -23.89
CA TYR A 128 13.84 10.53 -24.98
C TYR A 128 13.79 12.06 -25.01
N GLY A 129 14.77 12.71 -24.42
CA GLY A 129 14.88 14.15 -24.41
C GLY A 129 14.23 14.81 -23.20
N GLY A 130 14.75 15.98 -22.82
CA GLY A 130 14.17 16.78 -21.76
C GLY A 130 12.88 17.46 -22.17
N LEU A 131 12.38 18.30 -21.30
CA LEU A 131 11.22 19.18 -21.48
C LEU A 131 11.25 19.96 -22.79
N GLY A 132 10.61 19.44 -23.82
CA GLY A 132 10.52 20.06 -25.14
C GLY A 132 11.81 19.91 -25.95
N ASP A 133 11.72 19.19 -27.06
CA ASP A 133 12.71 19.34 -28.08
C ASP A 133 12.48 20.70 -28.80
N ASP A 134 13.56 21.34 -29.27
CA ASP A 134 13.51 22.58 -30.05
C ASP A 134 12.75 22.44 -31.40
N LYS A 135 12.10 21.29 -31.63
CA LYS A 135 11.36 20.92 -32.84
C LYS A 135 9.86 21.07 -32.73
N GLY A 136 9.36 21.59 -31.62
CA GLY A 136 7.93 21.85 -31.42
C GLY A 136 7.08 20.59 -31.23
N ASN A 137 7.68 19.45 -30.99
CA ASN A 137 7.02 18.23 -30.59
C ASN A 137 6.81 18.29 -29.06
N ASN A 138 5.63 18.68 -28.64
CA ASN A 138 5.24 18.74 -27.23
C ASN A 138 4.87 17.35 -26.67
N GLU A 139 5.38 16.28 -27.25
CA GLU A 139 5.28 14.94 -26.66
C GLU A 139 6.35 14.77 -25.59
N TYR A 140 6.05 15.31 -24.42
CA TYR A 140 6.75 14.94 -23.23
C TYR A 140 6.46 13.47 -22.93
N ASN A 141 7.50 12.64 -22.88
CA ASN A 141 7.39 11.26 -22.45
C ASN A 141 7.24 11.19 -20.92
N TYR A 142 6.21 11.83 -20.39
CA TYR A 142 5.88 11.73 -18.98
C TYR A 142 5.45 10.33 -18.64
N ILE A 143 5.96 9.87 -17.50
CA ILE A 143 5.64 8.57 -16.95
C ILE A 143 4.38 8.72 -16.12
N THR A 144 3.28 8.17 -16.58
CA THR A 144 1.98 8.24 -15.88
C THR A 144 1.92 7.35 -14.65
N SER A 145 2.64 6.22 -14.67
CA SER A 145 2.70 5.22 -13.61
C SER A 145 4.15 4.75 -13.47
N LEU A 146 4.80 5.14 -12.38
CA LEU A 146 6.22 4.84 -12.19
C LEU A 146 6.49 3.34 -12.11
N HIS A 147 5.71 2.63 -11.32
CA HIS A 147 5.91 1.19 -11.13
C HIS A 147 5.64 0.41 -12.44
N GLN A 148 4.57 0.75 -13.18
CA GLN A 148 4.30 0.11 -14.47
C GLN A 148 5.42 0.38 -15.48
N TRP A 149 5.92 1.60 -15.54
CA TRP A 149 7.03 1.94 -16.43
C TRP A 149 8.29 1.13 -16.09
N ILE A 150 8.61 0.94 -14.81
CA ILE A 150 9.73 0.10 -14.38
C ILE A 150 9.54 -1.34 -14.88
N LEU A 151 8.36 -1.92 -14.67
CA LEU A 151 8.04 -3.26 -15.14
C LEU A 151 8.18 -3.40 -16.67
N ASP A 152 7.65 -2.45 -17.43
CA ASP A 152 7.74 -2.45 -18.89
C ASP A 152 9.20 -2.37 -19.38
N GLN A 153 10.05 -1.60 -18.68
CA GLN A 153 11.47 -1.53 -18.99
C GLN A 153 12.23 -2.82 -18.66
N GLU A 154 11.92 -3.44 -17.53
CA GLU A 154 12.51 -4.72 -17.13
C GLU A 154 12.11 -5.84 -18.10
N GLU A 155 10.86 -5.87 -18.55
CA GLU A 155 10.36 -6.80 -19.58
C GLU A 155 11.09 -6.58 -20.92
N ALA A 156 11.41 -5.33 -21.24
CA ALA A 156 12.23 -4.99 -22.41
C ALA A 156 13.72 -5.31 -22.24
N GLY A 157 14.14 -5.88 -21.10
CA GLY A 157 15.52 -6.26 -20.82
C GLY A 157 16.43 -5.11 -20.40
N VAL A 158 15.88 -4.00 -19.95
CA VAL A 158 16.65 -2.85 -19.46
C VAL A 158 17.06 -3.08 -18.02
N GLU A 159 18.33 -3.24 -17.78
CA GLU A 159 18.88 -3.34 -16.42
C GLU A 159 18.83 -2.00 -15.69
N ASN A 160 18.31 -2.00 -14.45
CA ASN A 160 18.20 -0.81 -13.60
C ASN A 160 17.53 0.38 -14.31
N PRO A 161 16.26 0.26 -14.71
CA PRO A 161 15.57 1.31 -15.48
C PRO A 161 15.50 2.65 -14.75
N GLU A 162 15.48 2.65 -13.42
CA GLU A 162 15.42 3.86 -12.60
C GLU A 162 16.54 4.87 -12.89
N ARG A 163 17.68 4.42 -13.40
CA ARG A 163 18.80 5.31 -13.80
C ARG A 163 18.46 6.28 -14.94
N PHE A 164 17.37 6.00 -15.66
CA PHE A 164 16.90 6.83 -16.75
C PHE A 164 15.77 7.78 -16.35
N LEU A 165 15.34 7.74 -15.10
CA LEU A 165 14.42 8.74 -14.59
C LEU A 165 15.10 10.10 -14.52
N CYS A 166 14.35 11.14 -14.91
CA CYS A 166 14.78 12.52 -14.67
C CYS A 166 14.88 12.80 -13.16
N ASP A 167 15.58 13.87 -12.80
CA ASP A 167 15.45 14.44 -11.46
C ASP A 167 14.00 14.81 -11.19
N THR A 168 13.60 14.79 -9.91
CA THR A 168 12.25 15.12 -9.49
C THR A 168 11.82 16.47 -10.05
N MET A 169 10.72 16.47 -10.76
CA MET A 169 10.09 17.64 -11.34
C MET A 169 8.71 17.85 -10.72
N PHE A 170 8.22 19.08 -10.86
CA PHE A 170 6.86 19.42 -10.48
C PHE A 170 6.10 19.93 -11.70
N ALA A 171 4.92 19.39 -11.92
CA ALA A 171 4.08 19.70 -13.06
C ALA A 171 2.60 19.66 -12.66
N ASP A 172 1.75 20.16 -13.55
CA ASP A 172 0.30 20.05 -13.42
C ASP A 172 -0.14 18.59 -13.31
N MET A 173 -1.32 18.36 -12.75
CA MET A 173 -1.87 17.02 -12.54
C MET A 173 -1.93 16.17 -13.81
N GLY A 174 -2.08 16.78 -14.98
CA GLY A 174 -2.11 16.10 -16.28
C GLY A 174 -0.80 15.40 -16.64
N TYR A 175 0.31 15.81 -16.04
CA TYR A 175 1.65 15.27 -16.24
C TYR A 175 2.19 14.54 -15.00
N ALA A 176 1.42 14.52 -13.94
CA ALA A 176 1.81 13.92 -12.66
C ALA A 176 2.01 12.40 -12.79
N THR A 177 2.97 11.89 -12.05
CA THR A 177 3.30 10.47 -12.01
C THR A 177 2.68 9.79 -10.81
N LEU A 178 1.90 8.74 -11.04
CA LEU A 178 1.42 7.84 -9.99
C LEU A 178 2.59 6.99 -9.47
N GLN A 179 2.73 6.91 -8.15
CA GLN A 179 3.82 6.16 -7.52
C GLN A 179 3.44 5.62 -6.14
N TYR A 180 4.14 4.58 -5.69
CA TYR A 180 4.05 4.13 -4.31
C TYR A 180 4.78 5.13 -3.40
N VAL A 181 4.06 5.64 -2.42
CA VAL A 181 4.59 6.68 -1.51
C VAL A 181 5.17 6.10 -0.21
N ASN A 182 5.38 4.78 -0.16
CA ASN A 182 5.86 4.06 1.03
C ASN A 182 5.00 4.32 2.28
N LYS A 183 3.70 4.50 2.05
CA LYS A 183 2.68 4.65 3.07
C LYS A 183 1.61 3.59 2.85
N SER A 184 1.05 3.08 3.93
CA SER A 184 0.02 2.03 3.89
C SER A 184 -1.13 2.38 4.83
N TYR A 185 -2.32 1.88 4.54
CA TYR A 185 -3.44 1.91 5.49
C TYR A 185 -3.19 1.01 6.71
N LEU A 186 -2.30 0.02 6.58
CA LEU A 186 -1.98 -0.88 7.68
C LEU A 186 -1.18 -0.14 8.75
N PRO A 187 -1.58 -0.22 10.02
CA PRO A 187 -0.79 0.31 11.11
C PRO A 187 0.47 -0.54 11.34
N ASP A 188 1.53 0.12 11.81
CA ASP A 188 2.75 -0.57 12.24
C ASP A 188 2.52 -1.39 13.51
N LEU A 189 1.65 -0.89 14.39
CA LEU A 189 1.27 -1.57 15.63
C LEU A 189 -0.14 -1.17 16.02
N ASN A 190 -0.98 -2.14 16.34
CA ASN A 190 -2.30 -1.92 16.90
C ASN A 190 -2.53 -2.83 18.10
N GLY A 191 -3.31 -2.37 19.05
CA GLY A 191 -3.58 -3.16 20.24
C GLY A 191 -4.41 -2.44 21.29
N GLY A 192 -4.31 -2.92 22.51
CA GLY A 192 -5.03 -2.37 23.65
C GLY A 192 -4.22 -2.44 24.94
N VAL A 193 -4.53 -1.53 25.85
CA VAL A 193 -4.08 -1.52 27.22
C VAL A 193 -5.29 -1.47 28.14
N GLY A 194 -5.30 -2.31 29.16
CA GLY A 194 -6.36 -2.36 30.16
C GLY A 194 -5.79 -2.39 31.57
N ILE A 195 -6.47 -1.70 32.49
CA ILE A 195 -6.17 -1.69 33.90
C ILE A 195 -7.46 -2.06 34.65
N ASP A 196 -7.36 -3.06 35.49
CA ASP A 196 -8.44 -3.47 36.41
C ASP A 196 -7.97 -3.28 37.84
N LEU A 197 -8.68 -2.46 38.57
CA LEU A 197 -8.42 -2.15 39.97
C LEU A 197 -9.63 -2.55 40.82
N ASP A 198 -9.39 -3.37 41.85
CA ASP A 198 -10.37 -3.66 42.87
C ASP A 198 -9.82 -3.17 44.24
N VAL A 199 -10.57 -2.33 44.88
CA VAL A 199 -10.23 -1.77 46.21
C VAL A 199 -11.45 -1.89 47.12
N TYR A 200 -11.35 -2.75 48.14
CA TYR A 200 -12.42 -3.00 49.12
C TYR A 200 -13.78 -3.32 48.50
N GLY A 201 -13.78 -4.00 47.37
CA GLY A 201 -14.99 -4.35 46.63
C GLY A 201 -15.52 -3.28 45.65
N LEU A 202 -14.83 -2.17 45.53
CA LEU A 202 -15.06 -1.20 44.46
C LEU A 202 -14.16 -1.56 43.27
N THR A 203 -14.75 -1.90 42.14
CA THR A 203 -14.04 -2.29 40.93
C THR A 203 -14.03 -1.15 39.93
N LEU A 204 -12.86 -0.78 39.44
CA LEU A 204 -12.65 0.14 38.32
C LEU A 204 -11.95 -0.60 37.18
N SER A 205 -12.53 -0.60 36.01
CA SER A 205 -11.93 -1.17 34.79
C SER A 205 -11.81 -0.09 33.72
N VAL A 206 -10.60 0.11 33.24
CA VAL A 206 -10.30 1.05 32.13
C VAL A 206 -9.68 0.26 31.00
N ALA A 207 -10.18 0.44 29.78
CA ALA A 207 -9.61 -0.14 28.59
C ALA A 207 -9.46 0.94 27.51
N CYS A 208 -8.28 0.99 26.91
CA CYS A 208 -7.95 1.87 25.80
C CYS A 208 -7.44 1.04 24.64
N SER A 209 -7.82 1.40 23.41
CA SER A 209 -7.20 0.88 22.20
C SER A 209 -6.20 1.89 21.65
N TYR A 210 -5.16 1.39 21.01
CA TYR A 210 -4.17 2.22 20.35
C TYR A 210 -3.87 1.69 18.95
N GLN A 211 -3.52 2.63 18.06
CA GLN A 211 -3.02 2.35 16.72
C GLN A 211 -1.87 3.30 16.44
N ILE A 212 -0.73 2.76 16.07
CA ILE A 212 0.49 3.51 15.76
C ILE A 212 0.82 3.26 14.30
N GLY A 213 1.11 4.34 13.55
CA GLY A 213 1.27 4.27 12.11
C GLY A 213 -0.07 4.11 11.40
N GLY A 214 0.01 3.70 10.13
CA GLY A 214 -1.14 3.70 9.24
C GLY A 214 -1.48 5.11 8.71
N TYR A 215 -1.78 5.19 7.43
CA TYR A 215 -2.08 6.46 6.76
C TYR A 215 -3.42 6.34 6.06
N GLY A 216 -4.28 7.31 6.24
CA GLY A 216 -5.57 7.40 5.58
C GLY A 216 -5.66 8.59 4.64
N TYR A 217 -6.54 8.51 3.67
CA TYR A 217 -6.86 9.64 2.80
C TYR A 217 -7.87 10.54 3.51
N ASP A 218 -7.58 11.83 3.63
CA ASP A 218 -8.51 12.81 4.16
C ASP A 218 -9.44 13.33 3.05
N TYR A 219 -10.52 12.60 2.82
CA TYR A 219 -11.54 12.98 1.84
C TYR A 219 -12.29 14.27 2.23
N THR A 220 -12.37 14.58 3.51
CA THR A 220 -13.02 15.81 3.97
C THR A 220 -12.21 17.01 3.56
N TYR A 221 -10.90 16.97 3.79
CA TYR A 221 -10.00 18.03 3.36
C TYR A 221 -10.00 18.20 1.83
N LEU A 222 -9.92 17.07 1.10
CA LEU A 222 -9.97 17.09 -0.36
C LEU A 222 -11.25 17.72 -0.92
N SER A 223 -12.38 17.55 -0.24
CA SER A 223 -13.66 18.11 -0.68
C SER A 223 -13.83 19.62 -0.38
N LEU A 224 -12.95 20.18 0.44
CA LEU A 224 -12.97 21.59 0.84
C LEU A 224 -11.99 22.44 0.02
N MET A 225 -11.10 21.84 -0.74
CA MET A 225 -10.15 22.47 -1.66
C MET A 225 -10.71 22.54 -3.07
#